data_a17797dfeccc465a63f5007119541145
#
_entry.id   a17797dfeccc465a63f5007119541145
#
_cell.length_a   1.000
_cell.length_b   1.000
_cell.length_c   1.000
_cell.angle_alpha   90.00
_cell.angle_beta   90.00
_cell.angle_gamma   90.00
#
_symmetry.space_group_name_H-M   'P 1'
#
loop_
_entity.id
_entity.type
_entity.pdbx_description
1 polymer ?
#
loop_
_entity_poly.entity_id
_entity_poly.type
_entity_poly.pdbx_seq_one_letter_code
_entity_poly.pdbx_strand_id
1 'polypeptide(L)'
;MDVKPSHTPVLYQEVLAGLRIRPGGRYVDGTVGAGGHAQGILDASAPDGRFLGIDADPAAIALSREKLVAYGGRVTLVHGNFAELEAIARREGFYPADGVLLDLGLSSMQLEAAPRGFSFLTDGPLDMRFDPAGPTTAADLVNGLSVEELAEILYRYGEEPRARAIARAIVAQRPLYTTRELAAVVERVVRRRGRIHPATRTFQALRIAVNGEIDALEAVLPQAVRVLARGGVLAVIAFHSLEDRLVKRFFRRESRDCLCPPEQPVCTCGHRATLEIVTPKPIRPRAEEVGANPRSRSARLRIARRLGGTSA
;
A
#
# COMPACT_ATOMS: atom_id res chain seq x y z
N MET A 1 -0.95 -2.26 34.81
CA MET A 1 -0.42 -1.82 33.52
C MET A 1 -1.30 -2.46 32.47
N ASP A 2 -2.29 -1.75 31.96
CA ASP A 2 -3.16 -2.26 30.89
C ASP A 2 -2.32 -2.36 29.60
N VAL A 3 -1.96 -3.59 29.25
CA VAL A 3 -1.35 -3.89 27.96
C VAL A 3 -2.44 -3.61 26.91
N LYS A 4 -2.34 -2.46 26.21
CA LYS A 4 -3.16 -2.25 25.02
C LYS A 4 -3.04 -3.50 24.16
N PRO A 5 -4.16 -4.09 23.69
CA PRO A 5 -4.10 -5.28 22.85
C PRO A 5 -3.19 -4.99 21.66
N SER A 6 -2.18 -5.84 21.46
CA SER A 6 -1.24 -5.71 20.35
C SER A 6 -2.05 -5.69 19.06
N HIS A 7 -1.91 -4.62 18.28
CA HIS A 7 -2.64 -4.46 17.03
C HIS A 7 -2.28 -5.62 16.08
N THR A 8 -3.24 -6.52 15.87
CA THR A 8 -3.06 -7.62 14.91
C THR A 8 -3.07 -7.05 13.49
N PRO A 9 -2.08 -7.38 12.66
CA PRO A 9 -2.06 -6.95 11.26
C PRO A 9 -3.30 -7.44 10.50
N VAL A 10 -3.68 -6.70 9.46
CA VAL A 10 -4.84 -7.03 8.64
C VAL A 10 -4.58 -8.30 7.83
N LEU A 11 -5.55 -9.24 7.81
CA LEU A 11 -5.46 -10.52 7.09
C LEU A 11 -4.19 -11.31 7.46
N TYR A 12 -3.80 -11.25 8.73
CA TYR A 12 -2.52 -11.79 9.22
C TYR A 12 -2.32 -13.27 8.87
N GLN A 13 -3.30 -14.11 9.19
CA GLN A 13 -3.21 -15.56 8.93
C GLN A 13 -3.22 -15.88 7.44
N GLU A 14 -4.03 -15.14 6.69
CA GLU A 14 -4.16 -15.29 5.24
C GLU A 14 -2.86 -14.89 4.49
N VAL A 15 -2.16 -13.87 4.99
CA VAL A 15 -0.84 -13.47 4.47
C VAL A 15 0.20 -14.54 4.74
N LEU A 16 0.32 -15.01 5.99
CA LEU A 16 1.31 -16.04 6.34
C LEU A 16 1.09 -17.35 5.56
N ALA A 17 -0.18 -17.80 5.50
CA ALA A 17 -0.53 -18.98 4.71
C ALA A 17 -0.28 -18.78 3.21
N GLY A 18 -0.61 -17.60 2.70
CA GLY A 18 -0.47 -17.26 1.29
C GLY A 18 0.97 -17.17 0.83
N LEU A 19 1.87 -16.61 1.63
CA LEU A 19 3.31 -16.52 1.35
C LEU A 19 4.02 -17.87 1.35
N ARG A 20 3.39 -18.94 1.86
CA ARG A 20 3.98 -20.30 1.93
C ARG A 20 5.35 -20.28 2.60
N ILE A 21 5.42 -19.65 3.75
CA ILE A 21 6.67 -19.43 4.49
C ILE A 21 7.33 -20.76 4.80
N ARG A 22 8.65 -20.82 4.62
CA ARG A 22 9.48 -22.01 4.89
C ARG A 22 10.73 -21.65 5.69
N PRO A 23 11.25 -22.56 6.50
CA PRO A 23 12.54 -22.35 7.16
C PRO A 23 13.64 -21.97 6.16
N GLY A 24 14.54 -21.07 6.55
CA GLY A 24 15.64 -20.59 5.72
C GLY A 24 15.25 -19.69 4.55
N GLY A 25 13.96 -19.40 4.36
CA GLY A 25 13.48 -18.56 3.26
C GLY A 25 13.85 -17.09 3.44
N ARG A 26 13.87 -16.35 2.31
CA ARG A 26 14.09 -14.90 2.25
C ARG A 26 12.82 -14.18 1.88
N TYR A 27 12.39 -13.26 2.74
CA TYR A 27 11.13 -12.52 2.59
C TYR A 27 11.38 -11.02 2.58
N VAL A 28 10.64 -10.31 1.74
CA VAL A 28 10.70 -8.85 1.62
C VAL A 28 9.31 -8.29 1.89
N ASP A 29 9.22 -7.31 2.78
CA ASP A 29 8.03 -6.51 3.01
C ASP A 29 8.34 -5.07 2.60
N GLY A 30 7.68 -4.58 1.55
CA GLY A 30 7.86 -3.22 1.03
C GLY A 30 7.17 -2.15 1.87
N THR A 31 6.42 -2.55 2.91
CA THR A 31 5.53 -1.71 3.71
C THR A 31 5.53 -2.17 5.17
N VAL A 32 6.73 -2.34 5.76
CA VAL A 32 6.91 -3.05 7.03
C VAL A 32 6.11 -2.46 8.19
N GLY A 33 5.78 -1.17 8.16
CA GLY A 33 5.02 -0.49 9.19
C GLY A 33 5.65 -0.66 10.58
N ALA A 34 4.87 -1.08 11.56
CA ALA A 34 5.36 -1.41 12.91
C ALA A 34 5.83 -2.87 13.05
N GLY A 35 6.08 -3.60 11.96
CA GLY A 35 6.65 -4.94 11.98
C GLY A 35 5.68 -6.06 12.39
N GLY A 36 4.38 -5.87 12.21
CA GLY A 36 3.39 -6.86 12.61
C GLY A 36 3.42 -8.13 11.78
N HIS A 37 3.38 -8.03 10.46
CA HIS A 37 3.55 -9.17 9.54
C HIS A 37 4.96 -9.73 9.61
N ALA A 38 5.99 -8.86 9.75
CA ALA A 38 7.38 -9.25 9.86
C ALA A 38 7.64 -10.27 10.97
N GLN A 39 7.04 -10.06 12.15
CA GLN A 39 7.16 -10.98 13.28
C GLN A 39 6.70 -12.39 12.90
N GLY A 40 5.49 -12.52 12.33
CA GLY A 40 4.97 -13.83 11.93
C GLY A 40 5.76 -14.49 10.81
N ILE A 41 6.30 -13.70 9.87
CA ILE A 41 7.17 -14.22 8.80
C ILE A 41 8.46 -14.76 9.40
N LEU A 42 9.09 -14.05 10.35
CA LEU A 42 10.31 -14.45 11.01
C LEU A 42 10.13 -15.69 11.89
N ASP A 43 8.99 -15.78 12.62
CA ASP A 43 8.66 -16.96 13.43
C ASP A 43 8.48 -18.20 12.52
N ALA A 44 7.71 -18.08 11.45
CA ALA A 44 7.43 -19.17 10.53
C ALA A 44 8.64 -19.58 9.66
N SER A 45 9.63 -18.70 9.49
CA SER A 45 10.85 -18.98 8.72
C SER A 45 12.05 -19.39 9.60
N ALA A 46 11.84 -19.58 10.91
CA ALA A 46 12.88 -20.01 11.82
C ALA A 46 13.49 -21.37 11.38
N PRO A 47 14.78 -21.66 11.77
CA PRO A 47 15.65 -20.83 12.61
C PRO A 47 16.41 -19.73 11.86
N ASP A 48 16.63 -19.86 10.56
CA ASP A 48 17.62 -19.12 9.76
C ASP A 48 17.01 -18.29 8.62
N GLY A 49 15.67 -18.24 8.51
CA GLY A 49 14.99 -17.40 7.55
C GLY A 49 15.29 -15.92 7.74
N ARG A 50 15.45 -15.17 6.65
CA ARG A 50 15.85 -13.76 6.63
C ARG A 50 14.71 -12.87 6.15
N PHE A 51 14.65 -11.68 6.68
CA PHE A 51 13.59 -10.70 6.40
C PHE A 51 14.19 -9.32 6.09
N LEU A 52 13.72 -8.72 4.99
CA LEU A 52 13.96 -7.33 4.63
C LEU A 52 12.65 -6.55 4.76
N GLY A 53 12.64 -5.54 5.63
CA GLY A 53 11.54 -4.58 5.76
C GLY A 53 11.93 -3.23 5.18
N ILE A 54 11.05 -2.67 4.34
CA ILE A 54 11.19 -1.34 3.76
C ILE A 54 10.00 -0.51 4.20
N ASP A 55 10.20 0.75 4.54
CA ASP A 55 9.12 1.71 4.75
C ASP A 55 9.60 3.12 4.43
N ALA A 56 8.69 3.92 3.87
CA ALA A 56 8.93 5.34 3.58
C ALA A 56 8.86 6.20 4.84
N ASP A 57 8.24 5.70 5.93
CA ASP A 57 8.13 6.40 7.19
C ASP A 57 9.28 6.03 8.15
N PRO A 58 10.20 6.96 8.48
CA PRO A 58 11.29 6.67 9.40
C PRO A 58 10.80 6.26 10.80
N ALA A 59 9.61 6.72 11.23
CA ALA A 59 9.03 6.32 12.50
C ALA A 59 8.57 4.84 12.48
N ALA A 60 8.06 4.36 11.35
CA ALA A 60 7.74 2.95 11.16
C ALA A 60 8.99 2.08 11.25
N ILE A 61 10.10 2.49 10.63
CA ILE A 61 11.39 1.80 10.72
C ILE A 61 11.91 1.74 12.16
N ALA A 62 11.78 2.84 12.92
CA ALA A 62 12.20 2.88 14.33
C ALA A 62 11.39 1.87 15.17
N LEU A 63 10.07 1.88 15.06
CA LEU A 63 9.19 0.94 15.77
C LEU A 63 9.43 -0.52 15.37
N SER A 64 9.62 -0.79 14.08
CA SER A 64 9.96 -2.13 13.62
C SER A 64 11.30 -2.62 14.19
N ARG A 65 12.29 -1.74 14.31
CA ARG A 65 13.60 -2.08 14.89
C ARG A 65 13.47 -2.48 16.36
N GLU A 66 12.68 -1.74 17.12
CA GLU A 66 12.40 -2.09 18.52
C GLU A 66 11.67 -3.44 18.64
N LYS A 67 10.63 -3.62 17.84
CA LYS A 67 9.79 -4.82 17.89
C LYS A 67 10.52 -6.08 17.45
N LEU A 68 11.41 -5.97 16.47
CA LEU A 68 12.09 -7.10 15.85
C LEU A 68 13.50 -7.35 16.41
N VAL A 69 13.91 -6.65 17.48
CA VAL A 69 15.25 -6.76 18.07
C VAL A 69 15.64 -8.19 18.43
N ALA A 70 14.69 -8.99 18.89
CA ALA A 70 14.93 -10.38 19.31
C ALA A 70 15.35 -11.31 18.15
N TYR A 71 15.09 -10.93 16.89
CA TYR A 71 15.46 -11.73 15.72
C TYR A 71 16.88 -11.48 15.21
N GLY A 72 17.59 -10.49 15.78
CA GLY A 72 19.00 -10.23 15.53
C GLY A 72 19.35 -10.07 14.06
N GLY A 73 20.43 -10.71 13.61
CA GLY A 73 20.94 -10.62 12.23
C GLY A 73 20.05 -11.20 11.14
N ARG A 74 18.89 -11.75 11.49
CA ARG A 74 17.90 -12.22 10.51
C ARG A 74 17.08 -11.08 9.89
N VAL A 75 17.13 -9.87 10.47
CA VAL A 75 16.33 -8.71 10.08
C VAL A 75 17.21 -7.62 9.47
N THR A 76 16.83 -7.15 8.31
CA THR A 76 17.35 -5.93 7.67
C THR A 76 16.21 -4.95 7.54
N LEU A 77 16.37 -3.70 7.99
CA LEU A 77 15.37 -2.64 7.89
C LEU A 77 15.95 -1.45 7.12
N VAL A 78 15.22 -0.99 6.10
CA VAL A 78 15.64 0.09 5.22
C VAL A 78 14.57 1.17 5.20
N HIS A 79 14.94 2.41 5.55
CA HIS A 79 14.13 3.59 5.25
C HIS A 79 14.24 3.89 3.75
N GLY A 80 13.12 3.84 3.03
CA GLY A 80 13.09 4.03 1.58
C GLY A 80 11.72 3.74 0.98
N ASN A 81 11.57 4.11 -0.28
CA ASN A 81 10.32 3.88 -1.00
C ASN A 81 10.34 2.48 -1.65
N PHE A 82 9.26 1.72 -1.50
CA PHE A 82 9.10 0.42 -2.16
C PHE A 82 9.13 0.51 -3.70
N ALA A 83 8.95 1.69 -4.28
CA ALA A 83 9.16 1.91 -5.71
C ALA A 83 10.58 1.54 -6.18
N GLU A 84 11.55 1.42 -5.26
CA GLU A 84 12.94 1.01 -5.50
C GLU A 84 13.23 -0.42 -5.01
N LEU A 85 12.20 -1.24 -4.82
CA LEU A 85 12.27 -2.56 -4.19
C LEU A 85 13.37 -3.46 -4.77
N GLU A 86 13.52 -3.51 -6.09
CA GLU A 86 14.53 -4.37 -6.73
C GLU A 86 15.95 -3.91 -6.41
N ALA A 87 16.23 -2.60 -6.49
CA ALA A 87 17.54 -2.05 -6.17
C ALA A 87 17.90 -2.30 -4.69
N ILE A 88 16.93 -2.08 -3.79
CA ILE A 88 17.10 -2.32 -2.36
C ILE A 88 17.33 -3.81 -2.09
N ALA A 89 16.49 -4.70 -2.64
CA ALA A 89 16.61 -6.14 -2.43
C ALA A 89 17.94 -6.71 -2.94
N ARG A 90 18.47 -6.20 -4.06
CA ARG A 90 19.80 -6.58 -4.59
C ARG A 90 20.91 -6.12 -3.67
N ARG A 91 20.88 -4.86 -3.24
CA ARG A 91 21.90 -4.27 -2.37
C ARG A 91 21.98 -4.99 -1.02
N GLU A 92 20.84 -5.34 -0.44
CA GLU A 92 20.74 -5.98 0.87
C GLU A 92 20.85 -7.53 0.83
N GLY A 93 21.05 -8.13 -0.35
CA GLY A 93 21.24 -9.58 -0.48
C GLY A 93 19.95 -10.41 -0.37
N PHE A 94 18.80 -9.84 -0.75
CA PHE A 94 17.49 -10.49 -0.79
C PHE A 94 17.04 -10.82 -2.23
N TYR A 95 17.96 -10.90 -3.14
CA TYR A 95 17.70 -11.30 -4.52
C TYR A 95 18.35 -12.67 -4.80
N PRO A 96 17.57 -13.70 -5.20
CA PRO A 96 16.11 -13.76 -5.25
C PRO A 96 15.47 -13.98 -3.87
N ALA A 97 14.20 -13.54 -3.73
CA ALA A 97 13.37 -13.72 -2.54
C ALA A 97 12.32 -14.82 -2.72
N ASP A 98 11.95 -15.50 -1.63
CA ASP A 98 10.90 -16.53 -1.63
C ASP A 98 9.50 -15.92 -1.53
N GLY A 99 9.37 -14.74 -0.94
CA GLY A 99 8.11 -14.02 -0.86
C GLY A 99 8.31 -12.51 -0.80
N VAL A 100 7.34 -11.78 -1.39
CA VAL A 100 7.23 -10.33 -1.31
C VAL A 100 5.84 -9.99 -0.81
N LEU A 101 5.77 -9.16 0.22
CA LEU A 101 4.54 -8.58 0.76
C LEU A 101 4.49 -7.08 0.45
N LEU A 102 3.32 -6.60 0.07
CA LEU A 102 2.97 -5.19 0.00
C LEU A 102 1.64 -5.01 0.75
N ASP A 103 1.67 -4.41 1.94
CA ASP A 103 0.49 -4.04 2.74
C ASP A 103 0.25 -2.55 2.55
N LEU A 104 -0.53 -2.20 1.52
CA LEU A 104 -0.68 -0.83 1.05
C LEU A 104 -1.50 0.04 2.01
N GLY A 105 -1.37 1.35 1.89
CA GLY A 105 -2.17 2.31 2.64
C GLY A 105 -1.53 2.79 3.94
N LEU A 106 -2.37 3.19 4.90
CA LEU A 106 -1.96 3.84 6.15
C LEU A 106 -1.79 2.87 7.29
N SER A 107 -0.71 3.00 8.04
CA SER A 107 -0.57 2.34 9.34
C SER A 107 -1.51 2.98 10.38
N SER A 108 -1.87 2.20 11.42
CA SER A 108 -2.66 2.73 12.55
C SER A 108 -1.96 3.89 13.25
N MET A 109 -0.64 3.83 13.36
CA MET A 109 0.19 4.88 13.93
C MET A 109 0.06 6.20 13.17
N GLN A 110 0.11 6.16 11.84
CA GLN A 110 -0.04 7.36 11.01
C GLN A 110 -1.43 7.99 11.15
N LEU A 111 -2.48 7.17 11.22
CA LEU A 111 -3.86 7.66 11.41
C LEU A 111 -4.12 8.25 12.79
N GLU A 112 -3.46 7.77 13.83
CA GLU A 112 -3.61 8.25 15.22
C GLU A 112 -2.73 9.46 15.52
N ALA A 113 -1.69 9.70 14.74
CA ALA A 113 -0.79 10.83 14.90
C ALA A 113 -1.42 12.11 14.31
N ALA A 114 -2.12 12.90 15.12
CA ALA A 114 -2.73 14.16 14.71
C ALA A 114 -1.78 15.10 13.94
N PRO A 115 -0.48 15.25 14.32
CA PRO A 115 0.45 16.11 13.60
C PRO A 115 0.75 15.68 12.17
N ARG A 116 0.40 14.45 11.78
CA ARG A 116 0.63 13.91 10.42
C ARG A 116 -0.49 14.26 9.43
N GLY A 117 -1.65 14.72 9.88
CA GLY A 117 -2.75 15.19 9.03
C GLY A 117 -3.47 14.14 8.16
N PHE A 118 -3.30 12.86 8.43
CA PHE A 118 -3.96 11.78 7.67
C PHE A 118 -5.45 11.60 8.01
N SER A 119 -5.88 12.10 9.17
CA SER A 119 -7.26 11.96 9.64
C SER A 119 -7.93 13.31 9.78
N PHE A 120 -9.20 13.39 9.41
CA PHE A 120 -10.07 14.53 9.67
C PHE A 120 -10.90 14.37 10.97
N LEU A 121 -10.77 13.23 11.65
CA LEU A 121 -11.43 12.99 12.93
C LEU A 121 -10.73 13.72 14.08
N THR A 122 -9.44 13.95 13.93
CA THR A 122 -8.62 14.74 14.85
C THR A 122 -8.03 15.90 14.06
N ASP A 123 -8.11 17.11 14.62
CA ASP A 123 -7.55 18.29 13.97
C ASP A 123 -6.02 18.27 14.00
N GLY A 124 -5.42 18.63 12.87
CA GLY A 124 -3.97 18.66 12.69
C GLY A 124 -3.59 19.40 11.42
N PRO A 125 -2.30 19.64 11.17
CA PRO A 125 -1.83 20.29 9.95
C PRO A 125 -2.16 19.45 8.72
N LEU A 126 -2.36 20.07 7.56
CA LEU A 126 -2.52 19.41 6.27
C LEU A 126 -1.16 18.97 5.72
N ASP A 127 -0.54 17.96 6.36
CA ASP A 127 0.75 17.41 5.94
C ASP A 127 0.58 16.23 4.98
N MET A 128 0.13 15.08 5.47
CA MET A 128 -0.14 13.83 4.76
C MET A 128 1.09 13.14 4.11
N ARG A 129 2.32 13.55 4.40
CA ARG A 129 3.53 12.88 3.88
C ARG A 129 3.82 11.60 4.65
N PHE A 130 4.19 10.52 3.96
CA PHE A 130 4.75 9.31 4.62
C PHE A 130 6.17 9.57 5.12
N ASP A 131 7.01 10.16 4.29
CA ASP A 131 8.30 10.67 4.71
C ASP A 131 8.19 12.17 5.04
N PRO A 132 8.42 12.59 6.29
CA PRO A 132 8.40 14.01 6.66
C PRO A 132 9.42 14.89 5.91
N ALA A 133 10.47 14.28 5.35
CA ALA A 133 11.45 14.97 4.50
C ALA A 133 10.96 15.19 3.06
N GLY A 134 9.83 14.60 2.66
CA GLY A 134 9.25 14.79 1.33
C GLY A 134 8.96 16.26 1.03
N PRO A 135 9.04 16.68 -0.24
CA PRO A 135 9.02 18.10 -0.61
C PRO A 135 7.63 18.74 -0.57
N THR A 136 6.55 17.96 -0.67
CA THR A 136 5.19 18.49 -0.90
C THR A 136 4.23 17.99 0.16
N THR A 137 3.54 18.90 0.81
CA THR A 137 2.48 18.62 1.79
C THR A 137 1.09 18.70 1.14
N ALA A 138 0.06 18.21 1.83
CA ALA A 138 -1.32 18.41 1.40
C ALA A 138 -1.70 19.91 1.42
N ALA A 139 -1.12 20.71 2.34
CA ALA A 139 -1.31 22.14 2.38
C ALA A 139 -0.78 22.82 1.11
N ASP A 140 0.37 22.39 0.60
CA ASP A 140 0.93 22.94 -0.64
C ASP A 140 0.00 22.67 -1.83
N LEU A 141 -0.53 21.45 -1.94
CA LEU A 141 -1.50 21.10 -2.99
C LEU A 141 -2.78 21.93 -2.86
N VAL A 142 -3.35 21.95 -1.64
CA VAL A 142 -4.62 22.64 -1.38
C VAL A 142 -4.51 24.14 -1.62
N ASN A 143 -3.39 24.78 -1.26
CA ASN A 143 -3.21 26.22 -1.36
C ASN A 143 -2.56 26.70 -2.66
N GLY A 144 -1.80 25.82 -3.36
CA GLY A 144 -1.00 26.19 -4.53
C GLY A 144 -1.64 25.86 -5.87
N LEU A 145 -2.34 24.72 -5.99
CA LEU A 145 -2.82 24.24 -7.28
C LEU A 145 -4.04 25.02 -7.80
N SER A 146 -4.22 25.08 -9.11
CA SER A 146 -5.43 25.61 -9.76
C SER A 146 -6.68 24.77 -9.46
N VAL A 147 -7.85 25.30 -9.78
CA VAL A 147 -9.12 24.55 -9.66
C VAL A 147 -9.10 23.29 -10.50
N GLU A 148 -8.54 23.38 -11.69
CA GLU A 148 -8.46 22.29 -12.67
C GLU A 148 -7.56 21.16 -12.16
N GLU A 149 -6.36 21.48 -11.67
CA GLU A 149 -5.40 20.51 -11.11
C GLU A 149 -5.96 19.83 -9.87
N LEU A 150 -6.55 20.59 -8.93
CA LEU A 150 -7.21 20.02 -7.76
C LEU A 150 -8.37 19.10 -8.15
N ALA A 151 -9.20 19.54 -9.12
CA ALA A 151 -10.32 18.73 -9.58
C ALA A 151 -9.85 17.41 -10.22
N GLU A 152 -8.75 17.44 -10.96
CA GLU A 152 -8.13 16.23 -11.55
C GLU A 152 -7.65 15.27 -10.47
N ILE A 153 -6.94 15.76 -9.46
CA ILE A 153 -6.50 14.96 -8.30
C ILE A 153 -7.70 14.31 -7.60
N LEU A 154 -8.72 15.10 -7.27
CA LEU A 154 -9.90 14.62 -6.57
C LEU A 154 -10.71 13.60 -7.39
N TYR A 155 -10.79 13.78 -8.70
CA TYR A 155 -11.46 12.85 -9.61
C TYR A 155 -10.65 11.56 -9.79
N ARG A 156 -9.37 11.69 -10.15
CA ARG A 156 -8.49 10.56 -10.47
C ARG A 156 -8.21 9.67 -9.27
N TYR A 157 -7.86 10.26 -8.13
CA TYR A 157 -7.41 9.54 -6.94
C TYR A 157 -8.49 9.35 -5.87
N GLY A 158 -9.52 10.20 -5.86
CA GLY A 158 -10.66 10.08 -4.95
C GLY A 158 -11.86 9.37 -5.56
N GLU A 159 -11.92 9.21 -6.88
CA GLU A 159 -13.13 8.80 -7.60
C GLU A 159 -14.34 9.66 -7.15
N GLU A 160 -14.09 10.98 -6.95
CA GLU A 160 -15.08 11.90 -6.39
C GLU A 160 -15.93 12.55 -7.50
N PRO A 161 -17.24 12.25 -7.57
CA PRO A 161 -18.10 12.78 -8.64
C PRO A 161 -18.23 14.31 -8.61
N ARG A 162 -18.05 14.93 -7.44
CA ARG A 162 -18.15 16.38 -7.24
C ARG A 162 -16.81 17.09 -7.22
N ALA A 163 -15.74 16.47 -7.74
CA ALA A 163 -14.38 16.95 -7.71
C ALA A 163 -14.26 18.45 -8.09
N ARG A 164 -14.87 18.88 -9.20
CA ARG A 164 -14.84 20.29 -9.62
C ARG A 164 -15.52 21.24 -8.65
N ALA A 165 -16.63 20.83 -8.03
CA ALA A 165 -17.34 21.68 -7.07
C ALA A 165 -16.52 21.82 -5.77
N ILE A 166 -15.90 20.72 -5.31
CA ILE A 166 -15.02 20.73 -4.13
C ILE A 166 -13.78 21.59 -4.41
N ALA A 167 -13.11 21.41 -5.55
CA ALA A 167 -11.94 22.18 -5.92
C ALA A 167 -12.22 23.70 -5.94
N ARG A 168 -13.35 24.13 -6.53
CA ARG A 168 -13.78 25.54 -6.50
C ARG A 168 -14.01 26.05 -5.09
N ALA A 169 -14.65 25.25 -4.23
CA ALA A 169 -14.89 25.62 -2.85
C ALA A 169 -13.60 25.74 -2.03
N ILE A 170 -12.63 24.84 -2.27
CA ILE A 170 -11.29 24.91 -1.65
C ILE A 170 -10.61 26.23 -2.07
N VAL A 171 -10.50 26.49 -3.38
CA VAL A 171 -9.83 27.70 -3.89
C VAL A 171 -10.49 28.99 -3.38
N ALA A 172 -11.81 29.03 -3.27
CA ALA A 172 -12.54 30.20 -2.75
C ALA A 172 -12.34 30.43 -1.25
N GLN A 173 -11.84 29.45 -0.51
CA GLN A 173 -11.68 29.54 0.95
C GLN A 173 -10.23 29.49 1.44
N ARG A 174 -9.29 29.55 0.50
CA ARG A 174 -7.87 29.65 0.84
C ARG A 174 -7.55 30.89 1.66
N PRO A 175 -6.53 30.81 2.55
CA PRO A 175 -5.68 29.65 2.83
C PRO A 175 -6.32 28.64 3.79
N LEU A 176 -6.03 27.34 3.62
CA LEU A 176 -6.44 26.24 4.50
C LEU A 176 -5.18 25.55 5.04
N TYR A 177 -5.12 25.39 6.36
CA TYR A 177 -3.93 24.85 7.03
C TYR A 177 -4.20 23.57 7.82
N THR A 178 -5.47 23.32 8.19
CA THR A 178 -5.81 22.20 9.06
C THR A 178 -6.77 21.21 8.40
N THR A 179 -6.73 19.97 8.90
CA THR A 179 -7.62 18.90 8.45
C THR A 179 -9.09 19.24 8.68
N ARG A 180 -9.41 19.94 9.77
CA ARG A 180 -10.78 20.37 10.10
C ARG A 180 -11.29 21.43 9.12
N GLU A 181 -10.46 22.41 8.79
CA GLU A 181 -10.82 23.45 7.81
C GLU A 181 -11.16 22.81 6.47
N LEU A 182 -10.30 21.95 5.96
CA LEU A 182 -10.54 21.25 4.70
C LEU A 182 -11.81 20.37 4.75
N ALA A 183 -11.99 19.59 5.82
CA ALA A 183 -13.18 18.75 5.97
C ALA A 183 -14.47 19.59 5.97
N ALA A 184 -14.48 20.73 6.68
CA ALA A 184 -15.64 21.64 6.71
C ALA A 184 -15.95 22.25 5.33
N VAL A 185 -14.93 22.55 4.50
CA VAL A 185 -15.15 22.99 3.11
C VAL A 185 -15.85 21.90 2.31
N VAL A 186 -15.36 20.67 2.41
CA VAL A 186 -15.92 19.52 1.65
C VAL A 186 -17.34 19.22 2.09
N GLU A 187 -17.64 19.24 3.38
CA GLU A 187 -18.98 18.97 3.93
C GLU A 187 -20.05 19.98 3.44
N ARG A 188 -19.68 21.23 3.25
CA ARG A 188 -20.58 22.24 2.67
C ARG A 188 -20.97 21.94 1.22
N VAL A 189 -20.08 21.30 0.47
CA VAL A 189 -20.32 20.93 -0.94
C VAL A 189 -21.00 19.58 -1.07
N VAL A 190 -20.56 18.59 -0.26
CA VAL A 190 -21.02 17.20 -0.34
C VAL A 190 -21.89 16.89 0.87
N ARG A 191 -23.20 16.87 0.69
CA ARG A 191 -24.11 16.43 1.75
C ARG A 191 -23.84 14.94 2.10
N ARG A 192 -23.78 14.65 3.39
CA ARG A 192 -23.60 13.28 3.89
C ARG A 192 -24.69 12.36 3.33
N ARG A 193 -24.29 11.35 2.56
CA ARG A 193 -25.16 10.28 2.07
C ARG A 193 -24.53 8.93 2.42
N GLY A 194 -25.19 8.14 3.27
CA GLY A 194 -24.70 6.82 3.64
C GLY A 194 -23.68 6.81 4.79
N ARG A 195 -22.87 5.75 4.82
CA ARG A 195 -21.95 5.43 5.94
C ARG A 195 -20.56 6.09 5.82
N ILE A 196 -20.20 6.59 4.65
CA ILE A 196 -18.87 7.17 4.39
C ILE A 196 -18.94 8.68 4.61
N HIS A 197 -17.97 9.21 5.34
CA HIS A 197 -17.86 10.65 5.58
C HIS A 197 -17.57 11.39 4.26
N PRO A 198 -18.17 12.57 4.00
CA PRO A 198 -17.97 13.33 2.76
C PRO A 198 -16.51 13.60 2.42
N ALA A 199 -15.68 13.91 3.41
CA ALA A 199 -14.27 14.25 3.21
C ALA A 199 -13.38 13.03 2.89
N THR A 200 -13.83 11.79 3.10
CA THR A 200 -12.99 10.58 2.95
C THR A 200 -12.30 10.52 1.59
N ARG A 201 -13.03 10.75 0.50
CA ARG A 201 -12.48 10.69 -0.86
C ARG A 201 -11.49 11.81 -1.15
N THR A 202 -11.76 13.01 -0.63
CA THR A 202 -10.87 14.15 -0.77
C THR A 202 -9.54 13.90 -0.03
N PHE A 203 -9.59 13.40 1.21
CA PHE A 203 -8.40 13.06 1.98
C PHE A 203 -7.60 11.92 1.33
N GLN A 204 -8.27 10.87 0.85
CA GLN A 204 -7.63 9.81 0.09
C GLN A 204 -6.92 10.36 -1.16
N ALA A 205 -7.59 11.22 -1.92
CA ALA A 205 -7.02 11.78 -3.15
C ALA A 205 -5.76 12.62 -2.90
N LEU A 206 -5.81 13.47 -1.89
CA LEU A 206 -4.66 14.31 -1.50
C LEU A 206 -3.50 13.46 -0.99
N ARG A 207 -3.77 12.45 -0.14
CA ARG A 207 -2.76 11.53 0.35
C ARG A 207 -2.04 10.80 -0.80
N ILE A 208 -2.81 10.25 -1.73
CA ILE A 208 -2.27 9.57 -2.92
C ILE A 208 -1.41 10.52 -3.74
N ALA A 209 -1.85 11.76 -3.92
CA ALA A 209 -1.10 12.76 -4.70
C ALA A 209 0.19 13.21 -3.99
N VAL A 210 0.15 13.44 -2.67
CA VAL A 210 1.31 13.84 -1.85
C VAL A 210 2.39 12.77 -1.89
N ASN A 211 2.01 11.49 -1.80
CA ASN A 211 2.95 10.38 -1.65
C ASN A 211 3.25 9.63 -2.96
N GLY A 212 2.61 9.98 -4.08
CA GLY A 212 2.79 9.29 -5.35
C GLY A 212 2.42 7.80 -5.29
N GLU A 213 1.42 7.42 -4.47
CA GLU A 213 1.15 6.02 -4.10
C GLU A 213 0.84 5.13 -5.31
N ILE A 214 0.08 5.63 -6.28
CA ILE A 214 -0.29 4.87 -7.47
C ILE A 214 0.91 4.66 -8.38
N ASP A 215 1.72 5.68 -8.59
CA ASP A 215 2.92 5.60 -9.43
C ASP A 215 3.96 4.67 -8.80
N ALA A 216 4.12 4.73 -7.48
CA ALA A 216 4.97 3.80 -6.73
C ALA A 216 4.49 2.34 -6.85
N LEU A 217 3.16 2.12 -6.77
CA LEU A 217 2.58 0.79 -6.94
C LEU A 217 2.76 0.27 -8.37
N GLU A 218 2.60 1.11 -9.39
CA GLU A 218 2.86 0.73 -10.78
C GLU A 218 4.32 0.35 -11.00
N ALA A 219 5.24 1.08 -10.38
CA ALA A 219 6.67 0.83 -10.48
C ALA A 219 7.11 -0.45 -9.76
N VAL A 220 6.55 -0.75 -8.58
CA VAL A 220 6.99 -1.88 -7.75
C VAL A 220 6.50 -3.24 -8.26
N LEU A 221 5.31 -3.32 -8.83
CA LEU A 221 4.73 -4.62 -9.22
C LEU A 221 5.63 -5.43 -10.18
N PRO A 222 6.17 -4.87 -11.28
CA PRO A 222 7.11 -5.61 -12.14
C PRO A 222 8.45 -5.90 -11.42
N GLN A 223 8.91 -5.03 -10.54
CA GLN A 223 10.12 -5.26 -9.75
C GLN A 223 9.92 -6.44 -8.78
N ALA A 224 8.78 -6.51 -8.09
CA ALA A 224 8.45 -7.61 -7.20
C ALA A 224 8.50 -8.97 -7.92
N VAL A 225 7.99 -9.04 -9.15
CA VAL A 225 8.09 -10.27 -9.96
C VAL A 225 9.54 -10.62 -10.26
N ARG A 226 10.38 -9.64 -10.61
CA ARG A 226 11.81 -9.90 -10.89
C ARG A 226 12.59 -10.34 -9.65
N VAL A 227 12.26 -9.76 -8.49
CA VAL A 227 12.91 -10.06 -7.20
C VAL A 227 12.58 -11.47 -6.71
N LEU A 228 11.38 -11.99 -6.99
CA LEU A 228 10.98 -13.32 -6.54
C LEU A 228 11.84 -14.43 -7.16
N ALA A 229 12.10 -15.47 -6.40
CA ALA A 229 12.58 -16.76 -6.90
C ALA A 229 11.49 -17.47 -7.73
N ARG A 230 11.86 -18.47 -8.50
CA ARG A 230 10.88 -19.39 -9.14
C ARG A 230 10.00 -20.04 -8.07
N GLY A 231 8.69 -19.97 -8.24
CA GLY A 231 7.73 -20.44 -7.24
C GLY A 231 7.52 -19.51 -6.08
N GLY A 232 8.28 -18.41 -5.97
CA GLY A 232 8.11 -17.39 -4.97
C GLY A 232 6.77 -16.66 -5.08
N VAL A 233 6.30 -16.07 -4.01
CA VAL A 233 4.94 -15.54 -3.87
C VAL A 233 4.94 -14.04 -3.69
N LEU A 234 4.08 -13.35 -4.46
CA LEU A 234 3.71 -11.95 -4.27
C LEU A 234 2.35 -11.88 -3.60
N ALA A 235 2.29 -11.30 -2.41
CA ALA A 235 1.08 -10.99 -1.67
C ALA A 235 0.89 -9.47 -1.60
N VAL A 236 -0.30 -8.97 -1.99
CA VAL A 236 -0.61 -7.54 -1.98
C VAL A 236 -1.95 -7.33 -1.30
N ILE A 237 -1.97 -6.52 -0.24
CA ILE A 237 -3.18 -6.03 0.41
C ILE A 237 -3.46 -4.62 -0.09
N ALA A 238 -4.66 -4.42 -0.65
CA ALA A 238 -5.15 -3.13 -1.11
C ALA A 238 -6.31 -2.67 -0.24
N PHE A 239 -6.43 -1.37 0.04
CA PHE A 239 -7.49 -0.80 0.89
C PHE A 239 -8.50 0.05 0.13
N HIS A 240 -8.22 0.40 -1.12
CA HIS A 240 -9.17 1.12 -1.98
C HIS A 240 -9.23 0.56 -3.40
N SER A 241 -10.25 1.04 -4.15
CA SER A 241 -10.58 0.55 -5.48
C SER A 241 -9.49 0.71 -6.52
N LEU A 242 -8.70 1.79 -6.45
CA LEU A 242 -7.64 2.09 -7.42
C LEU A 242 -6.49 1.09 -7.28
N GLU A 243 -6.02 0.86 -6.05
CA GLU A 243 -4.97 -0.13 -5.76
C GLU A 243 -5.40 -1.53 -6.22
N ASP A 244 -6.58 -2.00 -5.77
CA ASP A 244 -7.09 -3.33 -6.11
C ASP A 244 -7.25 -3.52 -7.62
N ARG A 245 -7.69 -2.47 -8.33
CA ARG A 245 -7.85 -2.47 -9.79
C ARG A 245 -6.50 -2.60 -10.50
N LEU A 246 -5.49 -1.86 -10.03
CA LEU A 246 -4.14 -1.88 -10.58
C LEU A 246 -3.50 -3.25 -10.39
N VAL A 247 -3.47 -3.77 -9.16
CA VAL A 247 -2.93 -5.11 -8.84
C VAL A 247 -3.65 -6.20 -9.65
N LYS A 248 -4.99 -6.16 -9.71
CA LYS A 248 -5.79 -7.11 -10.51
C LYS A 248 -5.44 -7.08 -11.98
N ARG A 249 -5.28 -5.87 -12.57
CA ARG A 249 -4.92 -5.71 -13.98
C ARG A 249 -3.53 -6.25 -14.25
N PHE A 250 -2.57 -5.92 -13.38
CA PHE A 250 -1.20 -6.40 -13.47
C PHE A 250 -1.15 -7.94 -13.38
N PHE A 251 -1.76 -8.56 -12.37
CA PHE A 251 -1.77 -10.03 -12.23
C PHE A 251 -2.41 -10.71 -13.44
N ARG A 252 -3.51 -10.16 -13.97
CA ARG A 252 -4.16 -10.71 -15.17
C ARG A 252 -3.30 -10.60 -16.41
N ARG A 253 -2.57 -9.50 -16.57
CA ARG A 253 -1.63 -9.32 -17.67
C ARG A 253 -0.51 -10.33 -17.61
N GLU A 254 0.15 -10.41 -16.47
CA GLU A 254 1.31 -11.27 -16.24
C GLU A 254 0.97 -12.77 -16.17
N SER A 255 -0.32 -13.13 -16.09
CA SER A 255 -0.78 -14.53 -16.11
C SER A 255 -1.19 -15.05 -17.51
N ARG A 256 -0.95 -14.28 -18.56
CA ARG A 256 -1.28 -14.66 -19.94
C ARG A 256 -0.01 -14.92 -20.76
N ASP A 257 -0.05 -15.90 -21.66
CA ASP A 257 1.05 -16.13 -22.59
C ASP A 257 1.05 -15.19 -23.79
N CYS A 258 -0.07 -14.53 -24.04
CA CYS A 258 -0.22 -13.58 -25.14
C CYS A 258 -1.08 -12.39 -24.74
N LEU A 259 -0.66 -11.19 -25.17
CA LEU A 259 -1.37 -9.92 -24.96
C LEU A 259 -1.96 -9.33 -26.27
N CYS A 260 -1.81 -10.03 -27.39
CA CYS A 260 -2.39 -9.60 -28.66
C CYS A 260 -3.91 -9.57 -28.59
N PRO A 261 -4.58 -8.72 -29.40
CA PRO A 261 -6.04 -8.75 -29.55
C PRO A 261 -6.52 -10.16 -29.98
N PRO A 262 -7.71 -10.60 -29.52
CA PRO A 262 -8.22 -11.95 -29.85
C PRO A 262 -8.36 -12.21 -31.35
N GLU A 263 -8.57 -11.17 -32.14
CA GLU A 263 -8.76 -11.24 -33.59
C GLU A 263 -7.44 -11.43 -34.36
N GLN A 264 -6.29 -11.29 -33.68
CA GLN A 264 -4.97 -11.41 -34.32
C GLN A 264 -4.56 -12.89 -34.45
N PRO A 265 -4.45 -13.43 -35.70
CA PRO A 265 -4.25 -14.85 -35.89
C PRO A 265 -2.85 -15.36 -35.52
N VAL A 266 -1.85 -14.45 -35.48
CA VAL A 266 -0.46 -14.79 -35.13
C VAL A 266 0.03 -13.88 -34.03
N CYS A 267 0.58 -14.48 -32.98
CA CYS A 267 1.14 -13.73 -31.85
C CYS A 267 2.42 -12.97 -32.26
N THR A 268 2.42 -11.65 -32.07
CA THR A 268 3.56 -10.76 -32.31
C THR A 268 4.08 -10.06 -31.05
N CYS A 269 3.39 -10.21 -29.89
CA CYS A 269 3.77 -9.48 -28.68
C CYS A 269 4.97 -10.08 -27.94
N GLY A 270 5.32 -11.34 -28.20
CA GLY A 270 6.43 -12.02 -27.50
C GLY A 270 6.23 -12.21 -25.99
N HIS A 271 5.06 -11.83 -25.45
CA HIS A 271 4.78 -11.96 -24.03
C HIS A 271 4.66 -13.41 -23.60
N ARG A 272 5.14 -13.72 -22.42
CA ARG A 272 4.96 -15.01 -21.74
C ARG A 272 4.48 -14.77 -20.33
N ALA A 273 3.63 -15.65 -19.84
CA ALA A 273 3.16 -15.57 -18.46
C ALA A 273 4.34 -15.67 -17.48
N THR A 274 4.40 -14.70 -16.57
CA THR A 274 5.39 -14.63 -15.49
C THR A 274 4.79 -15.00 -14.15
N LEU A 275 3.47 -14.92 -14.02
CA LEU A 275 2.72 -15.18 -12.80
C LEU A 275 1.61 -16.21 -13.01
N GLU A 276 1.34 -16.98 -11.96
CA GLU A 276 0.11 -17.73 -11.76
C GLU A 276 -0.74 -17.03 -10.70
N ILE A 277 -2.01 -16.77 -11.01
CA ILE A 277 -2.95 -16.17 -10.03
C ILE A 277 -3.38 -17.25 -9.04
N VAL A 278 -2.97 -17.10 -7.78
CA VAL A 278 -3.37 -18.00 -6.68
C VAL A 278 -4.77 -17.64 -6.17
N THR A 279 -5.10 -16.34 -6.13
CA THR A 279 -6.41 -15.87 -5.67
C THR A 279 -7.19 -15.19 -6.81
N PRO A 280 -8.03 -15.91 -7.58
CA PRO A 280 -8.85 -15.31 -8.63
C PRO A 280 -9.81 -14.23 -8.12
N LYS A 281 -10.35 -14.43 -6.91
CA LYS A 281 -11.09 -13.42 -6.13
C LYS A 281 -10.21 -12.97 -4.97
N PRO A 282 -10.25 -11.67 -4.57
CA PRO A 282 -9.48 -11.22 -3.42
C PRO A 282 -10.01 -11.87 -2.13
N ILE A 283 -9.10 -12.24 -1.25
CA ILE A 283 -9.46 -12.62 0.13
C ILE A 283 -9.83 -11.33 0.88
N ARG A 284 -10.87 -11.40 1.69
CA ARG A 284 -11.38 -10.29 2.50
C ARG A 284 -11.37 -10.65 3.98
N PRO A 285 -11.22 -9.67 4.87
CA PRO A 285 -11.33 -9.89 6.31
C PRO A 285 -12.68 -10.52 6.67
N ARG A 286 -12.66 -11.38 7.66
CA ARG A 286 -13.87 -11.98 8.24
C ARG A 286 -14.62 -10.97 9.10
N ALA A 287 -15.88 -11.25 9.41
CA ALA A 287 -16.71 -10.36 10.21
C ALA A 287 -16.11 -10.10 11.60
N GLU A 288 -15.49 -11.11 12.21
CA GLU A 288 -14.81 -11.02 13.50
C GLU A 288 -13.64 -10.07 13.45
N GLU A 289 -12.80 -10.15 12.41
CA GLU A 289 -11.68 -9.25 12.20
C GLU A 289 -12.15 -7.81 11.98
N VAL A 290 -13.19 -7.62 11.17
CA VAL A 290 -13.78 -6.27 10.94
C VAL A 290 -14.38 -5.71 12.23
N GLY A 291 -14.93 -6.56 13.10
CA GLY A 291 -15.43 -6.16 14.40
C GLY A 291 -14.32 -5.69 15.35
N ALA A 292 -13.20 -6.42 15.38
CA ALA A 292 -12.03 -6.09 16.20
C ALA A 292 -11.21 -4.94 15.62
N ASN A 293 -11.08 -4.87 14.28
CA ASN A 293 -10.36 -3.83 13.55
C ASN A 293 -11.21 -3.28 12.39
N PRO A 294 -12.04 -2.25 12.62
CA PRO A 294 -12.88 -1.66 11.56
C PRO A 294 -12.12 -1.14 10.34
N ARG A 295 -10.81 -0.86 10.47
CA ARG A 295 -9.94 -0.40 9.38
C ARG A 295 -9.69 -1.50 8.34
N SER A 296 -9.77 -2.78 8.75
CA SER A 296 -9.62 -3.93 7.84
C SER A 296 -10.76 -4.07 6.83
N ARG A 297 -11.94 -3.47 7.08
CA ARG A 297 -13.18 -3.65 6.28
C ARG A 297 -12.97 -3.57 4.77
N SER A 298 -12.12 -2.67 4.30
CA SER A 298 -11.88 -2.44 2.88
C SER A 298 -10.75 -3.28 2.30
N ALA A 299 -10.01 -4.01 3.14
CA ALA A 299 -8.85 -4.79 2.73
C ALA A 299 -9.19 -5.88 1.72
N ARG A 300 -8.30 -6.07 0.76
CA ARG A 300 -8.39 -7.06 -0.32
C ARG A 300 -7.02 -7.63 -0.57
N LEU A 301 -6.78 -8.85 -0.10
CA LEU A 301 -5.55 -9.56 -0.35
C LEU A 301 -5.61 -10.28 -1.69
N ARG A 302 -4.62 -10.03 -2.55
CA ARG A 302 -4.37 -10.77 -3.79
C ARG A 302 -3.02 -11.45 -3.73
N ILE A 303 -2.97 -12.70 -4.20
CA ILE A 303 -1.78 -13.53 -4.19
C ILE A 303 -1.53 -14.06 -5.59
N ALA A 304 -0.27 -13.93 -6.03
CA ALA A 304 0.22 -14.56 -7.25
C ALA A 304 1.56 -15.26 -6.99
N ARG A 305 1.85 -16.30 -7.77
CA ARG A 305 3.09 -17.07 -7.69
C ARG A 305 3.92 -16.85 -8.94
N ARG A 306 5.23 -16.62 -8.80
CA ARG A 306 6.13 -16.51 -9.94
C ARG A 306 6.27 -17.86 -10.64
N LEU A 307 6.00 -17.88 -11.93
CA LEU A 307 6.25 -19.02 -12.79
C LEU A 307 7.76 -19.21 -13.05
N GLY A 308 8.17 -20.43 -13.27
CA GLY A 308 9.48 -20.67 -13.83
C GLY A 308 9.44 -20.31 -15.32
N GLY A 309 10.22 -19.33 -15.75
CA GLY A 309 10.43 -19.16 -17.18
C GLY A 309 10.93 -20.47 -17.78
N THR A 310 10.32 -20.93 -18.86
CA THR A 310 10.94 -21.96 -19.71
C THR A 310 12.26 -21.38 -20.17
N SER A 311 13.39 -22.01 -19.77
CA SER A 311 14.67 -21.75 -20.40
C SER A 311 14.45 -22.01 -21.91
N ALA A 312 14.59 -20.97 -22.73
CA ALA A 312 14.74 -21.14 -24.15
C ALA A 312 16.13 -21.77 -24.42
#